data_23df7218c869f48fbaed36297e28e074
#
_entry.id   23df7218c869f48fbaed36297e28e074
#
_cell.length_a   1.000
_cell.length_b   1.000
_cell.length_c   1.000
_cell.angle_alpha   90.00
_cell.angle_beta   90.00
_cell.angle_gamma   90.00
#
_symmetry.space_group_name_H-M   'P 1'
#
loop_
_entity.id
_entity.type
_entity.pdbx_description
1 polymer ?
#
loop_
_entity_poly.entity_id
_entity_poly.type
_entity_poly.pdbx_seq_one_letter_code
_entity_poly.pdbx_strand_id
1 'polypeptide(L)'
;MTKSALQIARAAYQPKLPKAVTGAVVAKEGEPTQSVADQEEIKKLFPNTYGMPLIQFVEGEAKEFAPMNVGVILSGGQAPGGHNVISGLFDGIKKLNPANKLYGFILGPGGLVDHNYMELTADIIDEYRNTGGFDIIGSGRTKLEKEEQFEKGYEILKELGIKALVIIGGDDSNTNACVLAEYYAAKNYGVQVIGCPKTIDGDLKNDMIETSFGFDTACKTYSEVIGNIERDCNSARKYWHFIKLMGRSASHIALECALQTQPNICIISEEVEAKNMSLDDIVTYIAQVVADRAAAGNNFGTVLIPEGLIEFIPAMKRLIAELNDFLAANGEEFNSIKRSKQRDYIISKLSPENAAIYASLPEGVARQLSLDRDPHGNVQVSLIETEKLLSEMVATKLAAWKEEGKFVGKFAAQHHFFGYEGRCAAPSNFDADYCYSLGYTASMLIANGKTGYMSSVRNTTAPAAEWIAGGVPITMMMNMERRHGEMKPVIQKALVKLDGAPFKAFAAVRDTWAKETAYVYPGPIQYFGPTEVCDQPTKTLQYEQAK
;
A
#
# COMPACT_ATOMS: atom_id res chain seq x y z
N MET A 1 9.43 4.56 26.28
CA MET A 1 9.36 3.16 25.73
C MET A 1 10.66 2.41 26.08
N THR A 2 10.58 1.15 26.51
CA THR A 2 11.81 0.34 26.76
C THR A 2 12.35 -0.13 25.39
N LYS A 3 13.55 0.31 25.03
CA LYS A 3 14.19 -0.03 23.74
C LYS A 3 15.15 -1.21 23.90
N SER A 4 15.14 -2.13 22.94
CA SER A 4 16.18 -3.15 22.82
C SER A 4 17.51 -2.55 22.39
N ALA A 5 18.61 -3.29 22.63
CA ALA A 5 19.95 -2.84 22.18
C ALA A 5 20.00 -2.58 20.65
N LEU A 6 19.29 -3.39 19.86
CA LEU A 6 19.20 -3.22 18.41
C LEU A 6 18.42 -1.97 18.03
N GLN A 7 17.31 -1.66 18.72
CA GLN A 7 16.56 -0.42 18.48
C GLN A 7 17.40 0.83 18.82
N ILE A 8 18.20 0.78 19.90
CA ILE A 8 19.12 1.86 20.25
C ILE A 8 20.17 2.05 19.15
N ALA A 9 20.79 0.97 18.70
CA ALA A 9 21.76 1.02 17.61
C ALA A 9 21.12 1.51 16.31
N ARG A 10 19.90 1.07 16.00
CA ARG A 10 19.15 1.50 14.81
C ARG A 10 18.74 2.97 14.88
N ALA A 11 18.39 3.49 16.05
CA ALA A 11 18.06 4.91 16.24
C ALA A 11 19.23 5.83 15.87
N ALA A 12 20.47 5.35 15.95
CA ALA A 12 21.66 6.10 15.56
C ALA A 12 21.86 6.20 14.04
N TYR A 13 21.14 5.39 13.24
CA TYR A 13 21.21 5.50 11.78
C TYR A 13 20.77 6.89 11.33
N GLN A 14 21.61 7.53 10.51
CA GLN A 14 21.32 8.84 9.95
C GLN A 14 20.77 8.66 8.52
N PRO A 15 19.47 8.90 8.28
CA PRO A 15 18.91 8.83 6.96
C PRO A 15 19.57 9.80 5.99
N LYS A 16 19.81 9.34 4.77
CA LYS A 16 20.43 10.11 3.70
C LYS A 16 19.40 11.01 3.02
N LEU A 17 19.85 12.14 2.48
CA LEU A 17 19.02 13.11 1.77
C LEU A 17 19.51 13.33 0.33
N PRO A 18 18.62 13.73 -0.58
CA PRO A 18 19.01 14.30 -1.86
C PRO A 18 19.88 15.54 -1.66
N LYS A 19 21.02 15.63 -2.37
CA LYS A 19 21.94 16.74 -2.22
C LYS A 19 21.26 18.10 -2.41
N ALA A 20 20.34 18.18 -3.37
CA ALA A 20 19.63 19.41 -3.70
C ALA A 20 18.86 20.04 -2.53
N VAL A 21 18.44 19.26 -1.51
CA VAL A 21 17.69 19.79 -0.36
C VAL A 21 18.54 19.98 0.90
N THR A 22 19.81 19.66 0.87
CA THR A 22 20.71 19.83 2.03
C THR A 22 21.17 21.27 2.26
N GLY A 23 21.09 22.13 1.23
CA GLY A 23 21.43 23.56 1.26
C GLY A 23 20.22 24.49 1.21
N ALA A 24 20.44 25.69 0.72
CA ALA A 24 19.38 26.60 0.35
C ALA A 24 18.69 26.11 -0.93
N VAL A 25 17.38 26.17 -0.97
CA VAL A 25 16.55 25.50 -1.99
C VAL A 25 15.62 26.49 -2.68
N VAL A 26 15.48 26.34 -4.00
CA VAL A 26 14.45 27.03 -4.78
C VAL A 26 13.60 26.02 -5.54
N ALA A 27 12.30 26.27 -5.62
CA ALA A 27 11.38 25.48 -6.41
C ALA A 27 11.48 25.88 -7.88
N LYS A 28 11.96 24.96 -8.73
CA LYS A 28 11.90 25.11 -10.19
C LYS A 28 10.57 24.54 -10.67
N GLU A 29 9.77 25.37 -11.30
CA GLU A 29 8.50 24.97 -11.90
C GLU A 29 8.73 24.35 -13.28
N GLY A 30 8.06 23.21 -13.51
CA GLY A 30 8.00 22.54 -14.80
C GLY A 30 6.76 22.99 -15.61
N GLU A 31 6.34 22.13 -16.54
CA GLU A 31 5.13 22.37 -17.33
C GLU A 31 3.86 22.18 -16.49
N PRO A 32 2.76 22.89 -16.84
CA PRO A 32 1.45 22.65 -16.27
C PRO A 32 1.00 21.21 -16.46
N THR A 33 0.31 20.66 -15.46
CA THR A 33 -0.12 19.26 -15.47
C THR A 33 -1.60 19.11 -15.78
N GLN A 34 -2.01 17.90 -16.14
CA GLN A 34 -3.41 17.52 -16.32
C GLN A 34 -3.70 16.24 -15.54
N SER A 35 -4.95 16.01 -15.19
CA SER A 35 -5.37 14.74 -14.57
C SER A 35 -5.23 13.56 -15.54
N VAL A 36 -5.13 12.35 -14.98
CA VAL A 36 -4.98 11.11 -15.75
C VAL A 36 -6.13 10.93 -16.75
N ALA A 37 -7.36 11.20 -16.31
CA ALA A 37 -8.58 11.16 -17.10
C ALA A 37 -9.59 12.20 -16.56
N ASP A 38 -10.76 12.30 -17.19
CA ASP A 38 -11.90 13.14 -16.76
C ASP A 38 -11.48 14.60 -16.47
N GLN A 39 -10.67 15.16 -17.34
CA GLN A 39 -9.97 16.43 -17.13
C GLN A 39 -10.90 17.60 -16.83
N GLU A 40 -12.01 17.70 -17.58
CA GLU A 40 -12.98 18.80 -17.40
C GLU A 40 -13.74 18.68 -16.07
N GLU A 41 -14.07 17.47 -15.65
CA GLU A 41 -14.73 17.18 -14.38
C GLU A 41 -13.80 17.47 -13.20
N ILE A 42 -12.56 17.01 -13.28
CA ILE A 42 -11.55 17.26 -12.23
C ILE A 42 -11.24 18.75 -12.13
N LYS A 43 -11.05 19.45 -13.24
CA LYS A 43 -10.84 20.91 -13.28
C LYS A 43 -12.00 21.68 -12.65
N LYS A 44 -13.22 21.21 -12.85
CA LYS A 44 -14.44 21.84 -12.29
C LYS A 44 -14.51 21.67 -10.77
N LEU A 45 -14.05 20.52 -10.25
CA LEU A 45 -14.03 20.24 -8.83
C LEU A 45 -12.85 20.90 -8.11
N PHE A 46 -11.74 21.16 -8.81
CA PHE A 46 -10.49 21.67 -8.25
C PHE A 46 -9.97 22.92 -8.99
N PRO A 47 -10.77 24.00 -9.13
CA PRO A 47 -10.41 25.16 -9.94
C PRO A 47 -9.15 25.89 -9.45
N ASN A 48 -8.79 25.79 -8.16
CA ASN A 48 -7.62 26.47 -7.58
C ASN A 48 -6.36 25.61 -7.59
N THR A 49 -6.50 24.28 -7.68
CA THR A 49 -5.37 23.33 -7.59
C THR A 49 -5.15 22.50 -8.84
N TYR A 50 -6.03 22.62 -9.85
CA TYR A 50 -5.86 21.96 -11.16
C TYR A 50 -4.87 22.70 -12.05
N GLY A 51 -4.08 21.94 -12.79
CA GLY A 51 -3.16 22.50 -13.79
C GLY A 51 -1.86 23.08 -13.22
N MET A 52 -1.63 22.93 -11.91
CA MET A 52 -0.38 23.38 -11.30
C MET A 52 0.82 22.65 -11.92
N PRO A 53 2.02 23.29 -12.00
CA PRO A 53 3.22 22.69 -12.56
C PRO A 53 3.84 21.64 -11.63
N LEU A 54 4.61 20.72 -12.21
CA LEU A 54 5.54 19.89 -11.44
C LEU A 54 6.60 20.76 -10.77
N ILE A 55 7.01 20.38 -9.55
CA ILE A 55 8.07 21.08 -8.82
C ILE A 55 9.30 20.17 -8.73
N GLN A 56 10.45 20.74 -9.02
CA GLN A 56 11.75 20.16 -8.71
C GLN A 56 12.54 21.14 -7.86
N PHE A 57 13.13 20.64 -6.77
CA PHE A 57 14.03 21.44 -5.96
C PHE A 57 15.45 21.44 -6.53
N VAL A 58 16.04 22.62 -6.58
CA VAL A 58 17.42 22.86 -6.99
C VAL A 58 18.11 23.78 -5.99
N GLU A 59 19.44 23.80 -5.98
CA GLU A 59 20.20 24.73 -5.16
C GLU A 59 19.81 26.18 -5.48
N GLY A 60 19.65 26.98 -4.45
CA GLY A 60 19.22 28.38 -4.55
C GLY A 60 19.97 29.28 -3.57
N GLU A 61 19.51 30.51 -3.44
CA GLU A 61 20.03 31.43 -2.45
C GLU A 61 19.38 31.23 -1.09
N ALA A 62 20.15 31.44 -0.03
CA ALA A 62 19.63 31.36 1.33
C ALA A 62 18.58 32.46 1.57
N LYS A 63 17.46 32.06 2.19
CA LYS A 63 16.38 32.97 2.58
C LYS A 63 16.10 32.80 4.06
N GLU A 64 15.72 33.88 4.70
CA GLU A 64 15.16 33.82 6.06
C GLU A 64 13.67 33.51 5.98
N PHE A 65 13.23 32.60 6.83
CA PHE A 65 11.83 32.21 6.96
C PHE A 65 11.27 32.70 8.29
N ALA A 66 10.11 33.34 8.25
CA ALA A 66 9.38 33.69 9.46
C ALA A 66 8.96 32.40 10.21
N PRO A 67 8.88 32.46 11.55
CA PRO A 67 8.37 31.33 12.32
C PRO A 67 6.97 30.90 11.86
N MET A 68 6.77 29.59 11.76
CA MET A 68 5.48 28.99 11.45
C MET A 68 5.23 27.71 12.24
N ASN A 69 3.98 27.41 12.50
CA ASN A 69 3.57 26.12 13.03
C ASN A 69 3.06 25.23 11.90
N VAL A 70 3.39 23.95 11.97
CA VAL A 70 2.99 22.93 10.99
C VAL A 70 2.21 21.83 11.71
N GLY A 71 1.17 21.32 11.10
CA GLY A 71 0.41 20.16 11.55
C GLY A 71 0.77 18.92 10.75
N VAL A 72 0.70 17.73 11.35
CA VAL A 72 0.90 16.45 10.67
C VAL A 72 -0.15 15.44 11.09
N ILE A 73 -0.62 14.65 10.12
CA ILE A 73 -1.62 13.60 10.30
C ILE A 73 -1.09 12.30 9.68
N LEU A 74 -1.17 11.19 10.44
CA LEU A 74 -1.02 9.84 9.91
C LEU A 74 -2.41 9.28 9.57
N SER A 75 -2.66 8.94 8.31
CA SER A 75 -3.98 8.54 7.82
C SER A 75 -3.99 7.16 7.19
N GLY A 76 -5.00 6.35 7.52
CA GLY A 76 -5.21 5.02 6.98
C GLY A 76 -4.40 3.93 7.67
N GLY A 77 -4.18 2.80 6.99
CA GLY A 77 -3.40 1.67 7.52
C GLY A 77 -1.94 2.04 7.71
N GLN A 78 -1.28 1.38 8.65
CA GLN A 78 0.13 1.60 8.95
C GLN A 78 1.04 1.14 7.81
N ALA A 79 2.21 1.74 7.72
CA ALA A 79 3.30 1.35 6.82
C ALA A 79 4.65 1.70 7.44
N PRO A 80 5.71 0.90 7.22
CA PRO A 80 7.04 1.20 7.73
C PRO A 80 7.56 2.55 7.22
N GLY A 81 8.15 3.34 8.10
CA GLY A 81 8.75 4.63 7.75
C GLY A 81 7.90 5.87 8.03
N GLY A 82 6.66 5.73 8.53
CA GLY A 82 5.84 6.89 8.90
C GLY A 82 6.51 7.82 9.92
N HIS A 83 7.19 7.25 10.90
CA HIS A 83 7.97 8.03 11.87
C HIS A 83 9.16 8.76 11.23
N ASN A 84 9.75 8.17 10.18
CA ASN A 84 10.82 8.82 9.43
C ASN A 84 10.32 9.99 8.58
N VAL A 85 9.10 9.92 8.03
CA VAL A 85 8.46 11.07 7.35
C VAL A 85 8.27 12.22 8.35
N ILE A 86 7.76 11.91 9.55
CA ILE A 86 7.56 12.92 10.61
C ILE A 86 8.90 13.51 11.06
N SER A 87 9.94 12.68 11.28
CA SER A 87 11.26 13.19 11.68
C SER A 87 11.91 14.04 10.58
N GLY A 88 11.79 13.63 9.31
CA GLY A 88 12.27 14.44 8.18
C GLY A 88 11.56 15.78 8.06
N LEU A 89 10.22 15.80 8.26
CA LEU A 89 9.44 17.04 8.30
C LEU A 89 9.88 17.92 9.47
N PHE A 90 10.02 17.34 10.67
CA PHE A 90 10.46 18.06 11.86
C PHE A 90 11.84 18.71 11.66
N ASP A 91 12.82 17.94 11.24
CA ASP A 91 14.19 18.44 11.02
C ASP A 91 14.21 19.49 9.91
N GLY A 92 13.44 19.30 8.84
CA GLY A 92 13.30 20.25 7.74
C GLY A 92 12.73 21.60 8.20
N ILE A 93 11.62 21.61 8.93
CA ILE A 93 11.04 22.87 9.42
C ILE A 93 11.91 23.54 10.48
N LYS A 94 12.60 22.77 11.34
CA LYS A 94 13.56 23.32 12.30
C LYS A 94 14.77 23.95 11.64
N LYS A 95 15.23 23.40 10.51
CA LYS A 95 16.31 24.01 9.73
C LYS A 95 15.88 25.32 9.05
N LEU A 96 14.63 25.42 8.60
CA LEU A 96 14.08 26.67 8.05
C LEU A 96 14.02 27.77 9.12
N ASN A 97 13.52 27.46 10.29
CA ASN A 97 13.52 28.34 11.44
C ASN A 97 13.43 27.53 12.75
N PRO A 98 14.40 27.65 13.66
CA PRO A 98 14.41 26.91 14.94
C PRO A 98 13.17 27.13 15.81
N ALA A 99 12.45 28.26 15.65
CA ALA A 99 11.22 28.56 16.38
C ALA A 99 10.00 27.81 15.85
N ASN A 100 10.07 27.17 14.68
CA ASN A 100 8.97 26.40 14.11
C ASN A 100 8.54 25.27 15.02
N LYS A 101 7.23 25.02 15.11
CA LYS A 101 6.64 23.92 15.89
C LYS A 101 5.93 22.93 14.98
N LEU A 102 5.97 21.67 15.38
CA LEU A 102 5.23 20.59 14.73
C LEU A 102 4.16 20.08 15.70
N TYR A 103 2.91 20.03 15.24
CA TYR A 103 1.78 19.47 15.97
C TYR A 103 1.29 18.19 15.30
N GLY A 104 1.21 17.10 16.04
CA GLY A 104 0.66 15.83 15.58
C GLY A 104 -0.81 15.71 15.99
N PHE A 105 -1.71 15.44 15.04
CA PHE A 105 -3.13 15.17 15.32
C PHE A 105 -3.31 13.69 15.63
N ILE A 106 -3.87 13.41 16.80
CA ILE A 106 -3.95 12.07 17.38
C ILE A 106 -5.02 11.24 16.68
N LEU A 107 -4.70 9.98 16.34
CA LEU A 107 -5.59 9.01 15.71
C LEU A 107 -6.14 9.46 14.33
N GLY A 108 -5.32 10.17 13.59
CA GLY A 108 -5.59 10.48 12.20
C GLY A 108 -6.41 11.75 11.98
N PRO A 109 -7.14 11.86 10.83
CA PRO A 109 -7.91 13.08 10.52
C PRO A 109 -8.99 13.42 11.53
N GLY A 110 -9.50 12.44 12.29
CA GLY A 110 -10.42 12.69 13.41
C GLY A 110 -9.83 13.63 14.45
N GLY A 111 -8.54 13.48 14.76
CA GLY A 111 -7.86 14.35 15.74
C GLY A 111 -7.91 15.83 15.36
N LEU A 112 -7.91 16.16 14.07
CA LEU A 112 -8.04 17.55 13.61
C LEU A 112 -9.42 18.14 13.97
N VAL A 113 -10.50 17.40 13.79
CA VAL A 113 -11.86 17.89 14.04
C VAL A 113 -12.31 17.70 15.50
N ASP A 114 -11.66 16.79 16.23
CA ASP A 114 -11.97 16.49 17.62
C ASP A 114 -11.09 17.28 18.62
N HIS A 115 -10.25 18.22 18.11
CA HIS A 115 -9.33 19.04 18.91
C HIS A 115 -8.37 18.18 19.75
N ASN A 116 -7.91 17.08 19.16
CA ASN A 116 -7.03 16.12 19.82
C ASN A 116 -5.66 16.10 19.14
N TYR A 117 -4.68 16.75 19.77
CA TYR A 117 -3.34 16.95 19.22
C TYR A 117 -2.29 17.01 20.32
N MET A 118 -1.03 16.93 19.92
CA MET A 118 0.14 17.17 20.78
C MET A 118 1.23 17.92 20.02
N GLU A 119 2.03 18.71 20.73
CA GLU A 119 3.27 19.26 20.18
C GLU A 119 4.33 18.14 20.11
N LEU A 120 4.90 17.93 18.94
CA LEU A 120 5.99 16.97 18.70
C LEU A 120 7.33 17.68 18.95
N THR A 121 7.86 17.50 20.15
CA THR A 121 9.17 18.05 20.56
C THR A 121 10.33 17.16 20.09
N ALA A 122 11.55 17.69 20.13
CA ALA A 122 12.76 16.94 19.75
C ALA A 122 12.88 15.61 20.52
N ASP A 123 12.61 15.62 21.82
CA ASP A 123 12.69 14.42 22.67
C ASP A 123 11.70 13.34 22.20
N ILE A 124 10.49 13.73 21.83
CA ILE A 124 9.48 12.81 21.29
C ILE A 124 9.93 12.28 19.92
N ILE A 125 10.38 13.15 19.03
CA ILE A 125 10.85 12.75 17.69
C ILE A 125 12.01 11.75 17.80
N ASP A 126 13.01 12.03 18.67
CA ASP A 126 14.19 11.18 18.84
C ASP A 126 13.85 9.80 19.42
N GLU A 127 12.75 9.70 20.16
CA GLU A 127 12.26 8.41 20.65
C GLU A 127 11.79 7.49 19.50
N TYR A 128 11.25 8.07 18.42
CA TYR A 128 10.63 7.32 17.32
C TYR A 128 11.47 7.24 16.04
N ARG A 129 12.67 7.85 15.99
CA ARG A 129 13.53 7.76 14.81
C ARG A 129 13.83 6.33 14.42
N ASN A 130 13.66 6.01 13.13
CA ASN A 130 13.89 4.69 12.53
C ASN A 130 13.10 3.54 13.17
N THR A 131 11.96 3.83 13.76
CA THR A 131 11.06 2.81 14.33
C THR A 131 9.90 2.51 13.38
N GLY A 132 9.34 1.31 13.49
CA GLY A 132 8.13 0.91 12.77
C GLY A 132 6.86 1.38 13.47
N GLY A 133 5.73 1.15 12.82
CA GLY A 133 4.41 1.54 13.35
C GLY A 133 4.06 3.01 13.14
N PHE A 134 2.94 3.43 13.73
CA PHE A 134 2.40 4.79 13.69
C PHE A 134 2.06 5.31 15.10
N ASP A 135 2.65 4.70 16.11
CA ASP A 135 2.29 4.89 17.52
C ASP A 135 2.77 6.23 18.10
N ILE A 136 3.58 7.02 17.40
CA ILE A 136 3.92 8.39 17.81
C ILE A 136 2.66 9.27 18.00
N ILE A 137 1.69 9.18 17.09
CA ILE A 137 0.42 9.91 17.14
C ILE A 137 -0.79 9.02 16.79
N GLY A 138 -0.57 7.75 16.51
CA GLY A 138 -1.59 6.85 15.99
C GLY A 138 -2.08 7.23 14.59
N SER A 139 -2.98 6.42 14.03
CA SER A 139 -3.60 6.71 12.74
C SER A 139 -5.10 6.42 12.78
N GLY A 140 -5.85 7.00 11.84
CA GLY A 140 -7.29 6.80 11.72
C GLY A 140 -7.77 6.87 10.28
N ARG A 141 -9.03 6.47 10.06
CA ARG A 141 -9.67 6.42 8.73
C ARG A 141 -10.84 7.39 8.60
N THR A 142 -10.96 8.38 9.50
CA THR A 142 -11.98 9.42 9.40
C THR A 142 -11.80 10.17 8.09
N LYS A 143 -12.85 10.24 7.29
CA LYS A 143 -12.88 11.08 6.10
C LYS A 143 -13.38 12.47 6.45
N LEU A 144 -12.71 13.48 5.95
CA LEU A 144 -13.18 14.86 6.01
C LEU A 144 -13.90 15.13 4.66
N GLU A 145 -15.23 15.06 4.66
CA GLU A 145 -16.05 15.19 3.44
C GLU A 145 -17.07 16.33 3.53
N LYS A 146 -17.35 16.82 4.73
CA LYS A 146 -18.37 17.84 4.99
C LYS A 146 -17.72 19.19 5.24
N GLU A 147 -18.35 20.25 4.73
CA GLU A 147 -17.92 21.63 4.95
C GLU A 147 -17.75 21.96 6.44
N GLU A 148 -18.67 21.48 7.29
CA GLU A 148 -18.59 21.66 8.75
C GLU A 148 -17.28 21.09 9.35
N GLN A 149 -16.79 19.97 8.82
CA GLN A 149 -15.54 19.37 9.26
C GLN A 149 -14.33 20.19 8.80
N PHE A 150 -14.39 20.76 7.60
CA PHE A 150 -13.34 21.63 7.07
C PHE A 150 -13.22 22.92 7.86
N GLU A 151 -14.38 23.56 8.19
CA GLU A 151 -14.42 24.76 9.00
C GLU A 151 -13.93 24.49 10.42
N LYS A 152 -14.42 23.44 11.07
CA LYS A 152 -13.98 23.04 12.41
C LYS A 152 -12.48 22.76 12.45
N GLY A 153 -11.94 22.06 11.44
CA GLY A 153 -10.51 21.84 11.29
C GLY A 153 -9.74 23.15 11.13
N TYR A 154 -10.25 24.08 10.31
CA TYR A 154 -9.61 25.38 10.11
C TYR A 154 -9.55 26.22 11.39
N GLU A 155 -10.62 26.25 12.20
CA GLU A 155 -10.62 26.98 13.46
C GLU A 155 -9.53 26.47 14.43
N ILE A 156 -9.31 25.15 14.46
CA ILE A 156 -8.25 24.54 15.27
C ILE A 156 -6.86 24.90 14.73
N LEU A 157 -6.66 24.82 13.40
CA LEU A 157 -5.41 25.23 12.77
C LEU A 157 -5.11 26.72 13.05
N LYS A 158 -6.11 27.55 13.00
CA LYS A 158 -6.01 28.99 13.29
C LYS A 158 -5.68 29.26 14.77
N GLU A 159 -6.32 28.56 15.69
CA GLU A 159 -6.05 28.63 17.13
C GLU A 159 -4.59 28.30 17.44
N LEU A 160 -4.07 27.24 16.81
CA LEU A 160 -2.68 26.79 16.96
C LEU A 160 -1.66 27.58 16.13
N GLY A 161 -2.11 28.53 15.33
CA GLY A 161 -1.26 29.30 14.42
C GLY A 161 -0.60 28.46 13.33
N ILE A 162 -1.22 27.31 12.99
CA ILE A 162 -0.72 26.38 11.97
C ILE A 162 -0.95 26.98 10.58
N LYS A 163 0.12 27.06 9.77
CA LYS A 163 0.10 27.58 8.41
C LYS A 163 0.22 26.51 7.35
N ALA A 164 0.58 25.29 7.72
CA ALA A 164 0.66 24.17 6.80
C ALA A 164 0.25 22.88 7.50
N LEU A 165 -0.43 22.00 6.76
CA LEU A 165 -0.86 20.67 7.20
C LEU A 165 -0.26 19.62 6.27
N VAL A 166 0.42 18.63 6.83
CA VAL A 166 0.97 17.50 6.08
C VAL A 166 0.14 16.25 6.38
N ILE A 167 -0.41 15.64 5.33
CA ILE A 167 -1.23 14.43 5.42
C ILE A 167 -0.44 13.26 4.84
N ILE A 168 -0.07 12.32 5.71
CA ILE A 168 0.69 11.13 5.35
C ILE A 168 -0.30 9.98 5.20
N GLY A 169 -0.54 9.53 3.95
CA GLY A 169 -1.56 8.51 3.72
C GLY A 169 -1.57 7.92 2.32
N GLY A 170 -2.48 7.00 2.07
CA GLY A 170 -2.70 6.36 0.77
C GLY A 170 -3.49 7.24 -0.20
N ASP A 171 -4.03 6.62 -1.24
CA ASP A 171 -4.82 7.26 -2.30
C ASP A 171 -6.01 8.07 -1.76
N ASP A 172 -6.87 7.45 -0.95
CA ASP A 172 -8.03 8.13 -0.34
C ASP A 172 -7.61 9.31 0.56
N SER A 173 -6.54 9.15 1.33
CA SER A 173 -6.06 10.21 2.23
C SER A 173 -5.46 11.38 1.47
N ASN A 174 -4.74 11.13 0.39
CA ASN A 174 -4.18 12.18 -0.46
C ASN A 174 -5.25 12.83 -1.35
N THR A 175 -6.28 12.09 -1.78
CA THR A 175 -7.49 12.67 -2.38
C THR A 175 -8.14 13.66 -1.41
N ASN A 176 -8.29 13.26 -0.15
CA ASN A 176 -8.85 14.13 0.90
C ASN A 176 -7.95 15.34 1.18
N ALA A 177 -6.62 15.16 1.14
CA ALA A 177 -5.68 16.29 1.24
C ALA A 177 -5.88 17.31 0.11
N CYS A 178 -6.13 16.84 -1.11
CA CYS A 178 -6.41 17.71 -2.25
C CYS A 178 -7.72 18.48 -2.11
N VAL A 179 -8.79 17.80 -1.64
CA VAL A 179 -10.09 18.45 -1.36
C VAL A 179 -9.93 19.54 -0.29
N LEU A 180 -9.15 19.25 0.75
CA LEU A 180 -8.89 20.22 1.82
C LEU A 180 -8.04 21.41 1.31
N ALA A 181 -7.02 21.14 0.48
CA ALA A 181 -6.22 22.19 -0.16
C ALA A 181 -7.07 23.11 -1.02
N GLU A 182 -7.96 22.53 -1.85
CA GLU A 182 -8.88 23.27 -2.70
C GLU A 182 -9.81 24.16 -1.88
N TYR A 183 -10.40 23.58 -0.81
CA TYR A 183 -11.32 24.33 0.05
C TYR A 183 -10.64 25.51 0.73
N TYR A 184 -9.47 25.30 1.31
CA TYR A 184 -8.73 26.36 2.00
C TYR A 184 -8.21 27.42 1.03
N ALA A 185 -7.84 27.04 -0.19
CA ALA A 185 -7.48 28.01 -1.25
C ALA A 185 -8.69 28.84 -1.67
N ALA A 186 -9.85 28.23 -1.90
CA ALA A 186 -11.08 28.91 -2.28
C ALA A 186 -11.57 29.93 -1.22
N LYS A 187 -11.37 29.60 0.06
CA LYS A 187 -11.72 30.48 1.19
C LYS A 187 -10.62 31.50 1.54
N ASN A 188 -9.45 31.46 0.88
CA ASN A 188 -8.28 32.29 1.20
C ASN A 188 -7.82 32.19 2.67
N TYR A 189 -7.87 31.00 3.25
CA TYR A 189 -7.51 30.75 4.65
C TYR A 189 -6.00 30.82 4.93
N GLY A 190 -5.18 30.77 3.87
CA GLY A 190 -3.73 30.87 4.00
C GLY A 190 -3.07 29.64 4.66
N VAL A 191 -3.73 28.49 4.63
CA VAL A 191 -3.22 27.22 5.12
C VAL A 191 -2.85 26.35 3.91
N GLN A 192 -1.59 25.90 3.88
CA GLN A 192 -1.09 24.97 2.86
C GLN A 192 -1.43 23.54 3.25
N VAL A 193 -1.75 22.68 2.28
CA VAL A 193 -1.94 21.25 2.51
C VAL A 193 -1.05 20.46 1.57
N ILE A 194 -0.20 19.59 2.16
CA ILE A 194 0.78 18.75 1.45
C ILE A 194 0.49 17.29 1.76
N GLY A 195 0.50 16.43 0.73
CA GLY A 195 0.39 15.00 0.86
C GLY A 195 1.75 14.28 0.88
N CYS A 196 1.81 13.10 1.49
CA CYS A 196 2.94 12.18 1.36
C CYS A 196 2.42 10.80 0.95
N PRO A 197 3.06 10.14 -0.05
CA PRO A 197 2.58 8.89 -0.61
C PRO A 197 2.89 7.70 0.30
N LYS A 198 1.88 7.12 0.93
CA LYS A 198 1.98 5.99 1.84
C LYS A 198 1.08 4.84 1.38
N THR A 199 1.66 3.70 1.06
CA THR A 199 1.00 2.38 1.04
C THR A 199 2.03 1.27 0.94
N ILE A 200 1.81 0.15 1.62
CA ILE A 200 2.62 -1.05 1.39
C ILE A 200 2.22 -1.77 0.11
N ASP A 201 1.03 -1.51 -0.44
CA ASP A 201 0.45 -2.25 -1.56
C ASP A 201 1.15 -1.94 -2.90
N GLY A 202 1.93 -0.86 -2.98
CA GLY A 202 2.64 -0.44 -4.21
C GLY A 202 1.74 0.18 -5.28
N ASP A 203 0.47 0.42 -4.97
CA ASP A 203 -0.56 0.88 -5.92
C ASP A 203 -0.69 2.41 -6.04
N LEU A 204 -0.01 3.17 -5.18
CA LEU A 204 0.13 4.63 -5.31
C LEU A 204 1.46 4.93 -6.03
N LYS A 205 1.44 4.86 -7.34
CA LYS A 205 2.62 4.89 -8.19
C LYS A 205 2.32 5.48 -9.56
N ASN A 206 3.25 6.28 -10.07
CA ASN A 206 3.27 6.82 -11.45
C ASN A 206 4.70 7.28 -11.79
N ASP A 207 4.89 7.94 -12.93
CA ASP A 207 6.22 8.41 -13.37
C ASP A 207 6.87 9.42 -12.40
N MET A 208 6.07 10.08 -11.56
CA MET A 208 6.54 11.08 -10.58
C MET A 208 6.60 10.54 -9.16
N ILE A 209 5.94 9.44 -8.88
CA ILE A 209 5.97 8.68 -7.63
C ILE A 209 6.42 7.26 -7.99
N GLU A 210 7.71 7.01 -7.96
CA GLU A 210 8.30 5.72 -8.39
C GLU A 210 7.95 4.57 -7.44
N THR A 211 7.77 4.89 -6.17
CA THR A 211 7.30 3.97 -5.13
C THR A 211 6.58 4.74 -4.04
N SER A 212 5.64 4.09 -3.36
CA SER A 212 5.07 4.58 -2.11
C SER A 212 5.84 4.00 -0.93
N PHE A 213 6.01 4.76 0.14
CA PHE A 213 6.81 4.29 1.26
C PHE A 213 6.13 3.15 2.02
N GLY A 214 6.96 2.29 2.58
CA GLY A 214 6.58 1.08 3.28
C GLY A 214 6.50 -0.16 2.40
N PHE A 215 6.40 -0.02 1.08
CA PHE A 215 6.42 -1.14 0.14
C PHE A 215 7.75 -1.90 0.18
N ASP A 216 8.88 -1.20 0.13
CA ASP A 216 10.21 -1.79 0.19
C ASP A 216 10.41 -2.65 1.45
N THR A 217 10.13 -2.07 2.62
CA THR A 217 10.28 -2.77 3.90
C THR A 217 9.32 -3.96 4.03
N ALA A 218 8.05 -3.79 3.66
CA ALA A 218 7.07 -4.86 3.74
C ALA A 218 7.48 -6.05 2.86
N CYS A 219 7.89 -5.78 1.61
CA CYS A 219 8.36 -6.82 0.69
C CYS A 219 9.64 -7.52 1.19
N LYS A 220 10.60 -6.78 1.74
CA LYS A 220 11.81 -7.36 2.32
C LYS A 220 11.51 -8.23 3.54
N THR A 221 10.60 -7.79 4.43
CA THR A 221 10.14 -8.56 5.59
C THR A 221 9.48 -9.86 5.17
N TYR A 222 8.56 -9.80 4.19
CA TYR A 222 7.88 -11.00 3.71
C TYR A 222 8.83 -11.93 2.97
N SER A 223 9.74 -11.41 2.15
CA SER A 223 10.72 -12.22 1.40
C SER A 223 11.67 -12.99 2.32
N GLU A 224 12.09 -12.40 3.45
CA GLU A 224 12.87 -13.11 4.47
C GLU A 224 12.11 -14.33 5.00
N VAL A 225 10.83 -14.12 5.41
CA VAL A 225 10.01 -15.19 5.99
C VAL A 225 9.65 -16.25 4.95
N ILE A 226 9.34 -15.85 3.71
CA ILE A 226 9.11 -16.78 2.60
C ILE A 226 10.35 -17.64 2.37
N GLY A 227 11.54 -17.03 2.29
CA GLY A 227 12.80 -17.77 2.12
C GLY A 227 13.07 -18.77 3.26
N ASN A 228 12.70 -18.42 4.50
CA ASN A 228 12.79 -19.35 5.63
C ASN A 228 11.82 -20.55 5.48
N ILE A 229 10.58 -20.30 5.02
CA ILE A 229 9.59 -21.34 4.71
C ILE A 229 10.08 -22.21 3.54
N GLU A 230 10.63 -21.63 2.50
CA GLU A 230 11.19 -22.36 1.36
C GLU A 230 12.37 -23.23 1.76
N ARG A 231 13.18 -22.79 2.74
CA ARG A 231 14.25 -23.61 3.30
C ARG A 231 13.69 -24.78 4.09
N ASP A 232 12.64 -24.59 4.90
CA ASP A 232 11.94 -25.71 5.57
C ASP A 232 11.32 -26.65 4.55
N CYS A 233 10.64 -26.11 3.56
CA CYS A 233 10.03 -26.85 2.46
C CYS A 233 11.03 -27.77 1.77
N ASN A 234 12.21 -27.25 1.40
CA ASN A 234 13.29 -28.05 0.80
C ASN A 234 13.94 -29.06 1.77
N SER A 235 13.93 -28.76 3.06
CA SER A 235 14.47 -29.67 4.09
C SER A 235 13.51 -30.81 4.41
N ALA A 236 12.22 -30.50 4.62
CA ALA A 236 11.19 -31.46 5.01
C ALA A 236 10.68 -32.32 3.82
N ARG A 237 10.61 -31.73 2.63
CA ARG A 237 10.18 -32.33 1.35
C ARG A 237 8.80 -32.99 1.35
N LYS A 238 7.85 -32.45 2.13
CA LYS A 238 6.55 -33.10 2.34
C LYS A 238 5.33 -32.20 2.37
N TYR A 239 5.49 -30.85 2.34
CA TYR A 239 4.38 -29.90 2.43
C TYR A 239 4.36 -28.94 1.25
N TRP A 240 3.15 -28.53 0.86
CA TRP A 240 2.90 -27.38 0.04
C TRP A 240 2.48 -26.22 0.92
N HIS A 241 3.21 -25.12 0.88
CA HIS A 241 2.94 -23.92 1.64
C HIS A 241 2.15 -22.93 0.80
N PHE A 242 0.91 -22.66 1.18
CA PHE A 242 0.03 -21.66 0.57
C PHE A 242 0.17 -20.38 1.39
N ILE A 243 0.75 -19.35 0.78
CA ILE A 243 1.17 -18.12 1.46
C ILE A 243 0.36 -16.96 0.87
N LYS A 244 -0.61 -16.47 1.64
CA LYS A 244 -1.34 -15.25 1.30
C LYS A 244 -0.52 -14.05 1.74
N LEU A 245 -0.34 -13.08 0.83
CA LEU A 245 0.39 -11.84 1.04
C LEU A 245 -0.56 -10.66 1.04
N MET A 246 -0.40 -9.74 1.99
CA MET A 246 -1.16 -8.50 2.02
C MET A 246 -0.96 -7.71 0.72
N GLY A 247 -1.94 -6.88 0.35
CA GLY A 247 -2.02 -6.18 -0.92
C GLY A 247 -3.37 -6.43 -1.58
N ARG A 248 -4.36 -5.59 -1.24
CA ARG A 248 -5.75 -5.81 -1.68
C ARG A 248 -5.98 -5.43 -3.13
N SER A 249 -5.44 -4.31 -3.55
CA SER A 249 -5.82 -3.66 -4.81
C SER A 249 -4.93 -4.02 -5.99
N ALA A 250 -3.79 -4.64 -5.77
CA ALA A 250 -2.83 -5.01 -6.80
C ALA A 250 -1.88 -6.09 -6.29
N SER A 251 -1.21 -6.80 -7.21
CA SER A 251 -0.31 -7.92 -6.90
C SER A 251 1.16 -7.53 -6.82
N HIS A 252 1.49 -6.24 -6.58
CA HIS A 252 2.88 -5.79 -6.55
C HIS A 252 3.72 -6.48 -5.48
N ILE A 253 3.17 -6.68 -4.26
CA ILE A 253 3.88 -7.38 -3.17
C ILE A 253 4.16 -8.83 -3.57
N ALA A 254 3.18 -9.54 -4.11
CA ALA A 254 3.36 -10.93 -4.52
C ALA A 254 4.40 -11.06 -5.63
N LEU A 255 4.38 -10.16 -6.62
CA LEU A 255 5.36 -10.13 -7.70
C LEU A 255 6.78 -9.84 -7.18
N GLU A 256 6.94 -8.84 -6.30
CA GLU A 256 8.23 -8.52 -5.70
C GLU A 256 8.77 -9.69 -4.89
N CYS A 257 7.97 -10.28 -4.01
CA CYS A 257 8.38 -11.44 -3.23
C CYS A 257 8.74 -12.64 -4.11
N ALA A 258 8.01 -12.87 -5.21
CA ALA A 258 8.35 -13.92 -6.17
C ALA A 258 9.69 -13.66 -6.84
N LEU A 259 9.99 -12.43 -7.24
CA LEU A 259 11.29 -12.06 -7.81
C LEU A 259 12.45 -12.19 -6.81
N GLN A 260 12.16 -12.05 -5.50
CA GLN A 260 13.14 -12.17 -4.43
C GLN A 260 13.42 -13.63 -4.03
N THR A 261 12.41 -14.52 -4.07
CA THR A 261 12.48 -15.86 -3.46
C THR A 261 12.33 -17.03 -4.45
N GLN A 262 11.81 -16.80 -5.65
CA GLN A 262 11.61 -17.78 -6.72
C GLN A 262 10.74 -18.98 -6.28
N PRO A 263 9.50 -18.76 -5.82
CA PRO A 263 8.57 -19.80 -5.42
C PRO A 263 8.14 -20.65 -6.63
N ASN A 264 7.57 -21.84 -6.37
CA ASN A 264 7.05 -22.68 -7.46
C ASN A 264 5.85 -22.03 -8.17
N ILE A 265 5.00 -21.35 -7.44
CA ILE A 265 3.83 -20.66 -8.00
C ILE A 265 3.71 -19.28 -7.36
N CYS A 266 3.47 -18.28 -8.19
CA CYS A 266 2.97 -16.97 -7.75
C CYS A 266 1.79 -16.60 -8.63
N ILE A 267 0.64 -16.35 -8.01
CA ILE A 267 -0.54 -15.88 -8.72
C ILE A 267 -0.46 -14.35 -8.83
N ILE A 268 -0.74 -13.84 -10.03
CA ILE A 268 -0.83 -12.40 -10.30
C ILE A 268 -2.29 -12.11 -10.64
N SER A 269 -2.96 -11.35 -9.78
CA SER A 269 -4.41 -11.11 -9.88
C SER A 269 -4.79 -10.43 -11.19
N GLU A 270 -3.97 -9.49 -11.66
CA GLU A 270 -4.18 -8.77 -12.92
C GLU A 270 -4.09 -9.70 -14.13
N GLU A 271 -3.26 -10.73 -14.08
CA GLU A 271 -3.20 -11.76 -15.12
C GLU A 271 -4.45 -12.64 -15.11
N VAL A 272 -4.95 -12.98 -13.92
CA VAL A 272 -6.20 -13.74 -13.74
C VAL A 272 -7.37 -12.99 -14.37
N GLU A 273 -7.50 -11.69 -14.10
CA GLU A 273 -8.55 -10.85 -14.70
C GLU A 273 -8.39 -10.75 -16.23
N ALA A 274 -7.17 -10.43 -16.71
CA ALA A 274 -6.90 -10.26 -18.13
C ALA A 274 -7.17 -11.54 -18.97
N LYS A 275 -6.90 -12.70 -18.37
CA LYS A 275 -7.18 -14.02 -19.01
C LYS A 275 -8.59 -14.54 -18.74
N ASN A 276 -9.42 -13.79 -18.03
CA ASN A 276 -10.76 -14.20 -17.60
C ASN A 276 -10.79 -15.59 -16.94
N MET A 277 -9.79 -15.85 -16.07
CA MET A 277 -9.68 -17.14 -15.40
C MET A 277 -10.77 -17.31 -14.34
N SER A 278 -11.35 -18.50 -14.30
CA SER A 278 -12.23 -18.92 -13.22
C SER A 278 -11.44 -19.41 -12.01
N LEU A 279 -12.11 -19.57 -10.88
CA LEU A 279 -11.51 -20.19 -9.69
C LEU A 279 -11.01 -21.61 -9.99
N ASP A 280 -11.76 -22.38 -10.81
CA ASP A 280 -11.38 -23.73 -11.22
C ASP A 280 -10.14 -23.75 -12.14
N ASP A 281 -9.96 -22.76 -13.00
CA ASP A 281 -8.76 -22.62 -13.83
C ASP A 281 -7.51 -22.42 -12.96
N ILE A 282 -7.60 -21.56 -11.93
CA ILE A 282 -6.52 -21.33 -10.97
C ILE A 282 -6.20 -22.62 -10.21
N VAL A 283 -7.21 -23.29 -9.69
CA VAL A 283 -7.06 -24.55 -8.97
C VAL A 283 -6.46 -25.63 -9.87
N THR A 284 -6.89 -25.70 -11.13
CA THR A 284 -6.35 -26.65 -12.12
C THR A 284 -4.88 -26.38 -12.40
N TYR A 285 -4.50 -25.11 -12.57
CA TYR A 285 -3.10 -24.72 -12.76
C TYR A 285 -2.22 -25.15 -11.56
N ILE A 286 -2.67 -24.85 -10.33
CA ILE A 286 -1.92 -25.24 -9.12
C ILE A 286 -1.82 -26.78 -9.04
N ALA A 287 -2.94 -27.49 -9.23
CA ALA A 287 -2.99 -28.96 -9.18
C ALA A 287 -2.05 -29.60 -10.22
N GLN A 288 -1.95 -29.01 -11.42
CA GLN A 288 -1.07 -29.50 -12.46
C GLN A 288 0.41 -29.37 -12.05
N VAL A 289 0.82 -28.21 -11.51
CA VAL A 289 2.18 -28.03 -11.01
C VAL A 289 2.50 -29.01 -9.89
N VAL A 290 1.54 -29.22 -8.96
CA VAL A 290 1.68 -30.23 -7.88
C VAL A 290 1.87 -31.63 -8.47
N ALA A 291 1.08 -32.01 -9.45
CA ALA A 291 1.16 -33.33 -10.09
C ALA A 291 2.47 -33.54 -10.85
N ASP A 292 2.92 -32.54 -11.62
CA ASP A 292 4.17 -32.59 -12.37
C ASP A 292 5.38 -32.73 -11.45
N ARG A 293 5.41 -31.95 -10.36
CA ARG A 293 6.46 -32.04 -9.34
C ARG A 293 6.45 -33.38 -8.62
N ALA A 294 5.27 -33.89 -8.28
CA ALA A 294 5.13 -35.20 -7.65
C ALA A 294 5.63 -36.34 -8.57
N ALA A 295 5.35 -36.28 -9.87
CA ALA A 295 5.86 -37.21 -10.85
C ALA A 295 7.41 -37.17 -10.94
N ALA A 296 8.03 -36.04 -10.66
CA ALA A 296 9.47 -35.88 -10.54
C ALA A 296 10.02 -36.22 -9.12
N GLY A 297 9.18 -36.75 -8.23
CA GLY A 297 9.57 -37.14 -6.86
C GLY A 297 9.52 -36.00 -5.82
N ASN A 298 9.03 -34.81 -6.19
CA ASN A 298 8.97 -33.62 -5.32
C ASN A 298 7.52 -33.35 -4.86
N ASN A 299 7.16 -33.86 -3.67
CA ASN A 299 5.83 -33.67 -3.05
C ASN A 299 5.77 -32.42 -2.16
N PHE A 300 6.43 -31.34 -2.55
CA PHE A 300 6.53 -30.11 -1.78
C PHE A 300 6.63 -28.91 -2.71
N GLY A 301 6.30 -27.73 -2.20
CA GLY A 301 6.42 -26.48 -2.94
C GLY A 301 5.81 -25.29 -2.19
N THR A 302 5.92 -24.11 -2.81
CA THR A 302 5.37 -22.85 -2.30
C THR A 302 4.47 -22.19 -3.33
N VAL A 303 3.37 -21.62 -2.86
CA VAL A 303 2.36 -20.88 -3.64
C VAL A 303 2.16 -19.52 -3.00
N LEU A 304 2.54 -18.44 -3.70
CA LEU A 304 2.26 -17.08 -3.27
C LEU A 304 0.92 -16.61 -3.86
N ILE A 305 0.07 -16.05 -2.99
CA ILE A 305 -1.30 -15.68 -3.31
C ILE A 305 -1.54 -14.23 -2.88
N PRO A 306 -1.87 -13.31 -3.80
CA PRO A 306 -2.24 -11.94 -3.42
C PRO A 306 -3.55 -11.94 -2.62
N GLU A 307 -3.62 -11.12 -1.59
CA GLU A 307 -4.81 -10.95 -0.73
C GLU A 307 -6.07 -10.66 -1.54
N GLY A 308 -5.96 -9.81 -2.56
CA GLY A 308 -7.07 -9.36 -3.39
C GLY A 308 -7.54 -10.33 -4.47
N LEU A 309 -6.91 -11.50 -4.64
CA LEU A 309 -7.16 -12.42 -5.76
C LEU A 309 -8.65 -12.66 -6.06
N ILE A 310 -9.46 -12.83 -5.03
CA ILE A 310 -10.89 -13.12 -5.18
C ILE A 310 -11.64 -12.03 -5.95
N GLU A 311 -11.26 -10.77 -5.76
CA GLU A 311 -11.89 -9.62 -6.44
C GLU A 311 -11.46 -9.49 -7.91
N PHE A 312 -10.40 -10.17 -8.33
CA PHE A 312 -9.90 -10.19 -9.71
C PHE A 312 -10.42 -11.38 -10.53
N ILE A 313 -11.08 -12.36 -9.91
CA ILE A 313 -11.78 -13.43 -10.60
C ILE A 313 -13.12 -12.88 -11.10
N PRO A 314 -13.38 -12.76 -12.43
CA PRO A 314 -14.53 -12.01 -12.94
C PRO A 314 -15.88 -12.49 -12.41
N ALA A 315 -16.06 -13.79 -12.25
CA ALA A 315 -17.28 -14.35 -11.68
C ALA A 315 -17.45 -14.00 -10.19
N MET A 316 -16.36 -14.05 -9.41
CA MET A 316 -16.37 -13.65 -7.99
C MET A 316 -16.58 -12.15 -7.83
N LYS A 317 -16.00 -11.33 -8.71
CA LYS A 317 -16.19 -9.87 -8.72
C LYS A 317 -17.67 -9.50 -8.90
N ARG A 318 -18.36 -10.15 -9.85
CA ARG A 318 -19.81 -9.96 -10.04
C ARG A 318 -20.63 -10.39 -8.82
N LEU A 319 -20.31 -11.55 -8.25
CA LEU A 319 -20.95 -12.05 -7.03
C LEU A 319 -20.76 -11.07 -5.86
N ILE A 320 -19.53 -10.59 -5.63
CA ILE A 320 -19.21 -9.65 -4.54
C ILE A 320 -19.96 -8.33 -4.74
N ALA A 321 -20.03 -7.81 -5.97
CA ALA A 321 -20.79 -6.59 -6.26
C ALA A 321 -22.27 -6.75 -5.92
N GLU A 322 -22.92 -7.83 -6.37
CA GLU A 322 -24.34 -8.12 -6.05
C GLU A 322 -24.56 -8.32 -4.55
N LEU A 323 -23.63 -9.03 -3.86
CA LEU A 323 -23.68 -9.19 -2.40
C LEU A 323 -23.57 -7.86 -1.66
N ASN A 324 -22.69 -6.96 -2.11
CA ASN A 324 -22.53 -5.64 -1.50
C ASN A 324 -23.81 -4.82 -1.63
N ASP A 325 -24.41 -4.77 -2.82
CA ASP A 325 -25.67 -4.06 -3.08
C ASP A 325 -26.82 -4.67 -2.26
N PHE A 326 -26.91 -6.01 -2.23
CA PHE A 326 -27.93 -6.72 -1.48
C PHE A 326 -27.82 -6.46 0.04
N LEU A 327 -26.62 -6.59 0.62
CA LEU A 327 -26.41 -6.42 2.06
C LEU A 327 -26.51 -4.95 2.49
N ALA A 328 -26.16 -4.01 1.62
CA ALA A 328 -26.37 -2.59 1.88
C ALA A 328 -27.88 -2.25 1.99
N ALA A 329 -28.71 -2.86 1.16
CA ALA A 329 -30.14 -2.63 1.15
C ALA A 329 -30.92 -3.44 2.22
N ASN A 330 -30.41 -4.59 2.66
CA ASN A 330 -31.14 -5.56 3.48
C ASN A 330 -30.38 -6.00 4.75
N GLY A 331 -29.39 -5.24 5.21
CA GLY A 331 -28.51 -5.63 6.32
C GLY A 331 -29.24 -5.92 7.63
N GLU A 332 -30.24 -5.11 7.99
CA GLU A 332 -31.03 -5.33 9.22
C GLU A 332 -31.83 -6.65 9.15
N GLU A 333 -32.51 -6.91 8.04
CA GLU A 333 -33.24 -8.15 7.82
C GLU A 333 -32.30 -9.36 7.85
N PHE A 334 -31.19 -9.28 7.15
CA PHE A 334 -30.17 -10.34 7.11
C PHE A 334 -29.62 -10.67 8.51
N ASN A 335 -29.29 -9.67 9.32
CA ASN A 335 -28.77 -9.85 10.66
C ASN A 335 -29.83 -10.44 11.64
N SER A 336 -31.13 -10.28 11.36
CA SER A 336 -32.21 -10.89 12.14
C SER A 336 -32.39 -12.38 11.89
N ILE A 337 -31.85 -12.91 10.77
CA ILE A 337 -32.01 -14.31 10.36
C ILE A 337 -31.03 -15.21 11.14
N LYS A 338 -31.54 -16.36 11.61
CA LYS A 338 -30.69 -17.38 12.26
C LYS A 338 -29.52 -17.74 11.35
N ARG A 339 -28.32 -17.74 11.91
CA ARG A 339 -27.04 -18.00 11.21
C ARG A 339 -27.07 -19.22 10.29
N SER A 340 -27.72 -20.32 10.72
CA SER A 340 -27.86 -21.55 9.91
C SER A 340 -28.74 -21.39 8.67
N LYS A 341 -29.52 -20.30 8.55
CA LYS A 341 -30.39 -20.01 7.42
C LYS A 341 -29.91 -18.85 6.55
N GLN A 342 -28.87 -18.15 6.97
CA GLN A 342 -28.34 -16.98 6.25
C GLN A 342 -27.87 -17.34 4.84
N ARG A 343 -27.19 -18.48 4.68
CA ARG A 343 -26.72 -18.96 3.37
C ARG A 343 -27.85 -19.17 2.39
N ASP A 344 -28.90 -19.90 2.80
CA ASP A 344 -30.06 -20.17 1.95
C ASP A 344 -30.82 -18.88 1.63
N TYR A 345 -30.89 -17.96 2.57
CA TYR A 345 -31.49 -16.64 2.37
C TYR A 345 -30.76 -15.86 1.29
N ILE A 346 -29.42 -15.76 1.37
CA ILE A 346 -28.61 -15.10 0.35
C ILE A 346 -28.84 -15.75 -1.03
N ILE A 347 -28.76 -17.08 -1.12
CA ILE A 347 -28.96 -17.83 -2.37
C ILE A 347 -30.34 -17.49 -2.98
N SER A 348 -31.37 -17.33 -2.16
CA SER A 348 -32.72 -17.00 -2.63
C SER A 348 -32.87 -15.58 -3.18
N LYS A 349 -31.91 -14.69 -2.91
CA LYS A 349 -31.96 -13.26 -3.27
C LYS A 349 -31.01 -12.89 -4.42
N LEU A 350 -30.00 -13.70 -4.65
CA LEU A 350 -29.03 -13.47 -5.73
C LEU A 350 -29.61 -13.84 -7.10
N SER A 351 -29.06 -13.27 -8.15
CA SER A 351 -29.28 -13.71 -9.51
C SER A 351 -28.93 -15.20 -9.68
N PRO A 352 -29.57 -15.94 -10.58
CA PRO A 352 -29.37 -17.40 -10.72
C PRO A 352 -27.87 -17.77 -10.91
N GLU A 353 -27.13 -17.01 -11.70
CA GLU A 353 -25.70 -17.24 -11.94
C GLU A 353 -24.88 -17.07 -10.64
N ASN A 354 -25.05 -15.94 -9.94
CA ASN A 354 -24.33 -15.66 -8.70
C ASN A 354 -24.78 -16.57 -7.55
N ALA A 355 -26.07 -16.96 -7.50
CA ALA A 355 -26.57 -17.94 -6.54
C ALA A 355 -25.90 -19.31 -6.72
N ALA A 356 -25.69 -19.76 -7.95
CA ALA A 356 -24.98 -21.00 -8.25
C ALA A 356 -23.52 -20.93 -7.83
N ILE A 357 -22.83 -19.81 -8.11
CA ILE A 357 -21.44 -19.58 -7.68
C ILE A 357 -21.37 -19.59 -6.15
N TYR A 358 -22.21 -18.80 -5.47
CA TYR A 358 -22.22 -18.72 -4.02
C TYR A 358 -22.52 -20.07 -3.34
N ALA A 359 -23.44 -20.86 -3.90
CA ALA A 359 -23.78 -22.20 -3.43
C ALA A 359 -22.60 -23.19 -3.59
N SER A 360 -21.74 -23.00 -4.59
CA SER A 360 -20.57 -23.87 -4.84
C SER A 360 -19.39 -23.60 -3.91
N LEU A 361 -19.36 -22.44 -3.24
CA LEU A 361 -18.26 -22.07 -2.36
C LEU A 361 -18.27 -22.90 -1.06
N PRO A 362 -17.10 -23.23 -0.50
CA PRO A 362 -17.01 -23.77 0.85
C PRO A 362 -17.73 -22.86 1.86
N GLU A 363 -18.37 -23.48 2.87
CA GLU A 363 -19.21 -22.75 3.83
C GLU A 363 -18.46 -21.61 4.54
N GLY A 364 -17.20 -21.85 4.91
CA GLY A 364 -16.35 -20.83 5.54
C GLY A 364 -16.16 -19.60 4.67
N VAL A 365 -15.90 -19.79 3.36
CA VAL A 365 -15.68 -18.69 2.41
C VAL A 365 -16.98 -17.96 2.09
N ALA A 366 -18.05 -18.69 1.80
CA ALA A 366 -19.39 -18.11 1.56
C ALA A 366 -19.79 -17.21 2.75
N ARG A 367 -19.52 -17.67 3.96
CA ARG A 367 -19.76 -16.92 5.18
C ARG A 367 -18.87 -15.66 5.27
N GLN A 368 -17.57 -15.77 5.00
CA GLN A 368 -16.65 -14.61 5.05
C GLN A 368 -17.08 -13.51 4.06
N LEU A 369 -17.59 -13.90 2.87
CA LEU A 369 -18.18 -12.97 1.90
C LEU A 369 -19.42 -12.24 2.41
N SER A 370 -20.15 -12.80 3.37
CA SER A 370 -21.35 -12.21 3.96
C SER A 370 -21.14 -11.48 5.30
N LEU A 371 -19.88 -11.45 5.82
CA LEU A 371 -19.53 -10.73 7.04
C LEU A 371 -19.58 -9.20 6.85
N ASP A 372 -19.37 -8.49 7.95
CA ASP A 372 -19.38 -7.04 8.02
C ASP A 372 -18.48 -6.40 6.94
N ARG A 373 -18.95 -5.27 6.44
CA ARG A 373 -18.24 -4.46 5.45
C ARG A 373 -17.29 -3.49 6.15
N ASP A 374 -16.27 -3.05 5.42
CA ASP A 374 -15.43 -1.94 5.87
C ASP A 374 -16.26 -0.63 5.90
N PRO A 375 -15.77 0.46 6.49
CA PRO A 375 -16.46 1.75 6.50
C PRO A 375 -16.78 2.31 5.11
N HIS A 376 -16.20 1.73 4.05
CA HIS A 376 -16.44 2.08 2.65
C HIS A 376 -17.46 1.16 1.96
N GLY A 377 -18.07 0.21 2.70
CA GLY A 377 -19.06 -0.72 2.18
C GLY A 377 -18.48 -1.91 1.39
N ASN A 378 -17.16 -2.10 1.38
CA ASN A 378 -16.52 -3.19 0.67
C ASN A 378 -16.37 -4.43 1.57
N VAL A 379 -16.35 -5.61 0.95
CA VAL A 379 -15.98 -6.84 1.65
C VAL A 379 -14.54 -6.72 2.19
N GLN A 380 -14.33 -7.20 3.40
CA GLN A 380 -12.98 -7.20 4.00
C GLN A 380 -12.20 -8.41 3.48
N VAL A 381 -11.57 -8.27 2.30
CA VAL A 381 -10.87 -9.37 1.62
C VAL A 381 -9.75 -9.98 2.45
N SER A 382 -9.11 -9.22 3.35
CA SER A 382 -8.11 -9.74 4.28
C SER A 382 -8.65 -10.85 5.20
N LEU A 383 -9.95 -10.83 5.49
CA LEU A 383 -10.62 -11.86 6.29
C LEU A 383 -10.94 -13.13 5.49
N ILE A 384 -10.88 -13.08 4.16
CA ILE A 384 -11.12 -14.25 3.32
C ILE A 384 -9.87 -15.13 3.32
N GLU A 385 -9.99 -16.34 3.83
CA GLU A 385 -8.91 -17.33 3.87
C GLU A 385 -8.69 -17.98 2.49
N THR A 386 -8.30 -17.16 1.51
CA THR A 386 -8.10 -17.57 0.10
C THR A 386 -7.05 -18.68 -0.02
N GLU A 387 -6.03 -18.67 0.82
CA GLU A 387 -4.99 -19.69 0.89
C GLU A 387 -5.55 -21.06 1.30
N LYS A 388 -6.53 -21.10 2.21
CA LYS A 388 -7.23 -22.34 2.59
C LYS A 388 -8.20 -22.78 1.50
N LEU A 389 -9.00 -21.85 0.96
CA LEU A 389 -9.91 -22.12 -0.14
C LEU A 389 -9.18 -22.83 -1.29
N LEU A 390 -8.11 -22.25 -1.79
CA LEU A 390 -7.35 -22.80 -2.90
C LEU A 390 -6.76 -24.16 -2.57
N SER A 391 -6.17 -24.32 -1.39
CA SER A 391 -5.57 -25.60 -0.98
C SER A 391 -6.58 -26.74 -0.82
N GLU A 392 -7.77 -26.45 -0.28
CA GLU A 392 -8.86 -27.43 -0.15
C GLU A 392 -9.42 -27.86 -1.51
N MET A 393 -9.61 -26.90 -2.42
CA MET A 393 -10.04 -27.20 -3.78
C MET A 393 -8.98 -27.98 -4.57
N VAL A 394 -7.70 -27.64 -4.41
CA VAL A 394 -6.58 -28.40 -5.01
C VAL A 394 -6.54 -29.82 -4.45
N ALA A 395 -6.67 -29.99 -3.14
CA ALA A 395 -6.74 -31.32 -2.52
C ALA A 395 -7.86 -32.18 -3.10
N THR A 396 -9.05 -31.60 -3.24
CA THR A 396 -10.23 -32.28 -3.83
C THR A 396 -9.96 -32.68 -5.28
N LYS A 397 -9.39 -31.78 -6.08
CA LYS A 397 -9.07 -32.06 -7.50
C LYS A 397 -7.98 -33.16 -7.62
N LEU A 398 -6.93 -33.10 -6.79
CA LEU A 398 -5.88 -34.11 -6.78
C LEU A 398 -6.40 -35.49 -6.31
N ALA A 399 -7.38 -35.54 -5.39
CA ALA A 399 -8.02 -36.79 -5.00
C ALA A 399 -8.76 -37.41 -6.21
N ALA A 400 -9.54 -36.64 -6.94
CA ALA A 400 -10.20 -37.10 -8.17
C ALA A 400 -9.17 -37.56 -9.22
N TRP A 401 -8.12 -36.79 -9.45
CA TRP A 401 -7.04 -37.18 -10.37
C TRP A 401 -6.28 -38.43 -9.94
N LYS A 402 -6.22 -38.72 -8.65
CA LYS A 402 -5.61 -39.95 -8.16
C LYS A 402 -6.45 -41.16 -8.51
N GLU A 403 -7.78 -41.07 -8.39
CA GLU A 403 -8.71 -42.11 -8.83
C GLU A 403 -8.65 -42.35 -10.35
N GLU A 404 -8.42 -41.28 -11.12
CA GLU A 404 -8.25 -41.34 -12.56
C GLU A 404 -6.82 -41.79 -13.01
N GLY A 405 -5.91 -41.99 -12.06
CA GLY A 405 -4.50 -42.34 -12.36
C GLY A 405 -3.65 -41.20 -12.90
N LYS A 406 -4.15 -39.96 -12.83
CA LYS A 406 -3.43 -38.74 -13.31
C LYS A 406 -2.49 -38.15 -12.26
N PHE A 407 -2.71 -38.42 -10.99
CA PHE A 407 -1.88 -37.95 -9.88
C PHE A 407 -1.29 -39.15 -9.12
N VAL A 408 0.05 -39.18 -9.05
CA VAL A 408 0.78 -40.21 -8.30
C VAL A 408 1.70 -39.49 -7.33
N GLY A 409 1.22 -39.26 -6.11
CA GLY A 409 1.99 -38.53 -5.12
C GLY A 409 1.25 -38.34 -3.81
N LYS A 410 1.80 -37.47 -2.97
CA LYS A 410 1.21 -37.04 -1.70
C LYS A 410 1.03 -35.54 -1.75
N PHE A 411 -0.10 -35.07 -1.21
CA PHE A 411 -0.37 -33.64 -1.04
C PHE A 411 -0.77 -33.39 0.42
N ALA A 412 -0.09 -32.44 1.04
CA ALA A 412 -0.44 -31.90 2.34
C ALA A 412 -0.10 -30.41 2.35
N ALA A 413 -1.05 -29.57 2.74
CA ALA A 413 -0.93 -28.12 2.72
C ALA A 413 -0.63 -27.55 4.11
N GLN A 414 0.15 -26.48 4.14
CA GLN A 414 0.32 -25.54 5.25
C GLN A 414 -0.11 -24.16 4.80
N HIS A 415 -0.68 -23.37 5.70
CA HIS A 415 -1.26 -22.06 5.38
C HIS A 415 -0.56 -20.95 6.15
N HIS A 416 -0.30 -19.84 5.45
CA HIS A 416 0.31 -18.66 6.03
C HIS A 416 -0.39 -17.41 5.51
N PHE A 417 -0.49 -16.40 6.37
CA PHE A 417 -0.87 -15.06 5.98
C PHE A 417 0.17 -14.07 6.51
N PHE A 418 0.81 -13.34 5.61
CA PHE A 418 1.75 -12.28 5.95
C PHE A 418 1.09 -10.92 5.71
N GLY A 419 0.94 -10.16 6.78
CA GLY A 419 0.15 -8.95 6.79
C GLY A 419 0.68 -7.87 7.71
N TYR A 420 0.14 -7.79 8.92
CA TYR A 420 0.41 -6.68 9.84
C TYR A 420 1.86 -6.60 10.33
N GLU A 421 2.58 -7.71 10.40
CA GLU A 421 4.01 -7.74 10.72
C GLU A 421 4.85 -6.90 9.76
N GLY A 422 4.56 -6.95 8.45
CA GLY A 422 5.20 -6.10 7.44
C GLY A 422 4.79 -4.64 7.53
N ARG A 423 3.55 -4.36 7.96
CA ARG A 423 3.06 -2.97 8.14
C ARG A 423 3.76 -2.22 9.26
N CYS A 424 4.25 -2.92 10.27
CA CYS A 424 4.80 -2.34 11.49
C CYS A 424 6.28 -2.66 11.67
N ALA A 425 6.93 -3.29 10.70
CA ALA A 425 8.36 -3.53 10.72
C ALA A 425 9.12 -2.18 10.80
N ALA A 426 10.28 -2.20 11.43
CA ALA A 426 11.17 -1.06 11.36
C ALA A 426 11.61 -0.82 9.91
N PRO A 427 11.71 0.42 9.42
CA PRO A 427 11.99 0.69 8.03
C PRO A 427 13.34 0.12 7.60
N SER A 428 13.43 -0.45 6.40
CA SER A 428 14.70 -0.76 5.75
C SER A 428 15.56 0.50 5.60
N ASN A 429 16.84 0.36 5.27
CA ASN A 429 17.67 1.53 4.98
C ASN A 429 17.07 2.38 3.86
N PHE A 430 16.56 1.73 2.80
CA PHE A 430 15.90 2.42 1.70
C PHE A 430 14.69 3.23 2.18
N ASP A 431 13.74 2.60 2.88
CA ASP A 431 12.56 3.31 3.39
C ASP A 431 12.92 4.35 4.46
N ALA A 432 13.96 4.12 5.27
CA ALA A 432 14.43 5.12 6.22
C ALA A 432 14.91 6.41 5.51
N ASP A 433 15.72 6.27 4.47
CA ASP A 433 16.22 7.37 3.65
C ASP A 433 15.10 8.03 2.85
N TYR A 434 14.25 7.22 2.21
CA TYR A 434 13.16 7.68 1.36
C TYR A 434 12.08 8.43 2.16
N CYS A 435 11.62 7.88 3.27
CA CYS A 435 10.63 8.50 4.13
C CYS A 435 11.13 9.81 4.75
N TYR A 436 12.36 9.79 5.25
CA TYR A 436 12.98 11.00 5.76
C TYR A 436 13.10 12.09 4.68
N SER A 437 13.50 11.70 3.47
CA SER A 437 13.55 12.60 2.31
C SER A 437 12.18 13.13 1.92
N LEU A 438 11.12 12.32 1.97
CA LEU A 438 9.74 12.77 1.69
C LEU A 438 9.28 13.82 2.71
N GLY A 439 9.51 13.58 4.00
CA GLY A 439 9.15 14.55 5.05
C GLY A 439 9.94 15.85 4.93
N TYR A 440 11.23 15.74 4.68
CA TYR A 440 12.11 16.90 4.46
C TYR A 440 11.69 17.68 3.21
N THR A 441 11.36 16.99 2.12
CA THR A 441 10.83 17.60 0.87
C THR A 441 9.51 18.31 1.10
N ALA A 442 8.61 17.75 1.94
CA ALA A 442 7.37 18.42 2.31
C ALA A 442 7.63 19.76 3.01
N SER A 443 8.64 19.86 3.88
CA SER A 443 9.03 21.14 4.48
C SER A 443 9.51 22.16 3.44
N MET A 444 10.18 21.71 2.38
CA MET A 444 10.61 22.58 1.27
C MET A 444 9.42 23.04 0.41
N LEU A 445 8.41 22.20 0.19
CA LEU A 445 7.14 22.60 -0.47
C LEU A 445 6.45 23.70 0.35
N ILE A 446 6.38 23.54 1.66
CA ILE A 446 5.81 24.54 2.58
C ILE A 446 6.59 25.85 2.50
N ALA A 447 7.92 25.80 2.59
CA ALA A 447 8.78 26.97 2.50
C ALA A 447 8.64 27.76 1.19
N ASN A 448 8.27 27.07 0.11
CA ASN A 448 8.04 27.67 -1.19
C ASN A 448 6.55 27.98 -1.48
N GLY A 449 5.70 28.03 -0.45
CA GLY A 449 4.30 28.44 -0.54
C GLY A 449 3.41 27.49 -1.34
N LYS A 450 3.77 26.21 -1.48
CA LYS A 450 3.01 25.24 -2.28
C LYS A 450 1.88 24.62 -1.47
N THR A 451 0.73 24.36 -2.13
CA THR A 451 -0.44 23.66 -1.57
C THR A 451 -1.06 22.77 -2.63
N GLY A 452 -1.73 21.67 -2.23
CA GLY A 452 -2.31 20.70 -3.17
C GLY A 452 -1.28 19.80 -3.87
N TYR A 453 -0.07 19.74 -3.33
CA TYR A 453 1.01 18.91 -3.82
C TYR A 453 1.22 17.67 -2.95
N MET A 454 1.67 16.59 -3.58
CA MET A 454 2.26 15.43 -2.93
C MET A 454 3.78 15.56 -2.99
N SER A 455 4.45 15.32 -1.85
CA SER A 455 5.91 15.24 -1.79
C SER A 455 6.41 14.09 -2.68
N SER A 456 7.42 14.35 -3.49
CA SER A 456 7.97 13.41 -4.47
C SER A 456 9.49 13.34 -4.37
N VAL A 457 10.02 12.12 -4.37
CA VAL A 457 11.44 11.83 -4.46
C VAL A 457 11.62 10.76 -5.53
N ARG A 458 12.44 11.04 -6.53
CA ARG A 458 12.64 10.22 -7.74
C ARG A 458 14.11 9.87 -7.94
N ASN A 459 14.39 9.05 -8.97
CA ASN A 459 15.71 8.51 -9.26
C ASN A 459 16.22 7.62 -8.12
N THR A 460 15.30 6.85 -7.53
CA THR A 460 15.52 6.13 -6.27
C THR A 460 16.36 4.86 -6.42
N THR A 461 16.71 4.46 -7.63
CA THR A 461 17.72 3.40 -7.91
C THR A 461 19.16 3.93 -7.85
N ALA A 462 19.35 5.25 -7.86
CA ALA A 462 20.64 5.90 -7.67
C ALA A 462 20.95 6.08 -6.16
N PRO A 463 22.22 6.42 -5.80
CA PRO A 463 22.52 6.83 -4.43
C PRO A 463 21.67 8.01 -3.97
N ALA A 464 21.25 8.03 -2.70
CA ALA A 464 20.31 9.02 -2.16
C ALA A 464 20.71 10.49 -2.41
N ALA A 465 22.00 10.78 -2.46
CA ALA A 465 22.51 12.13 -2.80
C ALA A 465 22.12 12.60 -4.23
N GLU A 466 21.84 11.66 -5.14
CA GLU A 466 21.46 11.90 -6.53
C GLU A 466 19.93 11.87 -6.73
N TRP A 467 19.17 11.59 -5.68
CA TRP A 467 17.71 11.61 -5.78
C TRP A 467 17.17 13.00 -6.11
N ILE A 468 16.04 13.03 -6.78
CA ILE A 468 15.38 14.26 -7.26
C ILE A 468 14.18 14.54 -6.36
N ALA A 469 14.31 15.52 -5.49
CA ALA A 469 13.25 15.96 -4.60
C ALA A 469 12.36 17.02 -5.28
N GLY A 470 11.06 16.96 -5.02
CA GLY A 470 10.11 17.92 -5.58
C GLY A 470 8.67 17.70 -5.12
N GLY A 471 7.73 18.12 -5.94
CA GLY A 471 6.30 17.98 -5.67
C GLY A 471 5.50 17.70 -6.93
N VAL A 472 4.46 16.91 -6.76
CA VAL A 472 3.51 16.52 -7.81
C VAL A 472 2.13 17.07 -7.44
N PRO A 473 1.45 17.84 -8.31
CA PRO A 473 0.07 18.21 -8.07
C PRO A 473 -0.80 16.96 -7.87
N ILE A 474 -1.55 16.89 -6.77
CA ILE A 474 -2.35 15.70 -6.47
C ILE A 474 -3.42 15.49 -7.57
N THR A 475 -3.97 16.57 -8.12
CA THR A 475 -4.94 16.51 -9.22
C THR A 475 -4.40 15.83 -10.48
N MET A 476 -3.07 15.85 -10.71
CA MET A 476 -2.45 15.16 -11.85
C MET A 476 -2.67 13.65 -11.82
N MET A 477 -2.86 13.07 -10.62
CA MET A 477 -3.00 11.64 -10.41
C MET A 477 -4.47 11.17 -10.41
N MET A 478 -5.44 12.08 -10.62
CA MET A 478 -6.86 11.81 -10.41
C MET A 478 -7.58 11.38 -11.68
N ASN A 479 -8.66 10.62 -11.47
CA ASN A 479 -9.75 10.33 -12.38
C ASN A 479 -11.09 10.33 -11.62
N MET A 480 -12.20 10.15 -12.32
CA MET A 480 -13.52 9.98 -11.71
C MET A 480 -13.86 8.49 -11.63
N GLU A 481 -14.24 8.02 -10.45
CA GLU A 481 -14.72 6.66 -10.23
C GLU A 481 -16.10 6.65 -9.59
N ARG A 482 -16.91 5.64 -9.94
CA ARG A 482 -18.19 5.42 -9.29
C ARG A 482 -17.99 4.76 -7.93
N ARG A 483 -18.29 5.50 -6.86
CA ARG A 483 -18.24 5.00 -5.47
C ARG A 483 -19.56 5.29 -4.78
N HIS A 484 -20.15 4.29 -4.15
CA HIS A 484 -21.47 4.41 -3.48
C HIS A 484 -22.57 5.03 -4.36
N GLY A 485 -22.55 4.69 -5.67
CA GLY A 485 -23.55 5.19 -6.62
C GLY A 485 -23.27 6.58 -7.21
N GLU A 486 -22.28 7.32 -6.70
CA GLU A 486 -21.89 8.65 -7.14
C GLU A 486 -20.52 8.65 -7.83
N MET A 487 -20.31 9.57 -8.79
CA MET A 487 -19.00 9.81 -9.39
C MET A 487 -18.16 10.68 -8.45
N LYS A 488 -17.01 10.15 -8.01
CA LYS A 488 -16.10 10.84 -7.07
C LYS A 488 -14.69 10.94 -7.65
N PRO A 489 -13.99 12.06 -7.40
CA PRO A 489 -12.58 12.17 -7.76
C PRO A 489 -11.75 11.24 -6.85
N VAL A 490 -10.85 10.48 -7.44
CA VAL A 490 -9.94 9.56 -6.74
C VAL A 490 -8.58 9.57 -7.41
N ILE A 491 -7.52 9.30 -6.64
CA ILE A 491 -6.22 9.00 -7.21
C ILE A 491 -6.29 7.64 -7.88
N GLN A 492 -5.87 7.57 -9.14
CA GLN A 492 -5.85 6.34 -9.91
C GLN A 492 -4.83 5.35 -9.32
N LYS A 493 -5.29 4.13 -9.07
CA LYS A 493 -4.43 3.04 -8.59
C LYS A 493 -3.58 2.47 -9.72
N ALA A 494 -2.30 2.21 -9.40
CA ALA A 494 -1.41 1.52 -10.31
C ALA A 494 -1.52 0.00 -10.11
N LEU A 495 -1.98 -0.70 -11.13
CA LEU A 495 -1.99 -2.16 -11.20
C LEU A 495 -0.66 -2.70 -11.74
N VAL A 496 -0.39 -3.99 -11.53
CA VAL A 496 0.74 -4.66 -12.18
C VAL A 496 0.52 -4.63 -13.69
N LYS A 497 1.46 -4.00 -14.41
CA LYS A 497 1.43 -3.94 -15.87
C LYS A 497 1.96 -5.25 -16.44
N LEU A 498 1.10 -6.02 -17.14
CA LEU A 498 1.46 -7.31 -17.73
C LEU A 498 2.46 -7.17 -18.89
N ASP A 499 2.56 -6.00 -19.49
CA ASP A 499 3.56 -5.62 -20.48
C ASP A 499 4.79 -4.91 -19.87
N GLY A 500 4.78 -4.70 -18.54
CA GLY A 500 5.86 -4.06 -17.81
C GLY A 500 7.07 -4.98 -17.59
N ALA A 501 8.25 -4.38 -17.39
CA ALA A 501 9.49 -5.12 -17.21
C ALA A 501 9.49 -6.08 -16.00
N PRO A 502 8.94 -5.72 -14.80
CA PRO A 502 8.89 -6.63 -13.67
C PRO A 502 8.09 -7.90 -13.96
N PHE A 503 6.89 -7.76 -14.54
CA PHE A 503 6.07 -8.91 -14.88
C PHE A 503 6.70 -9.76 -16.00
N LYS A 504 7.29 -9.15 -17.02
CA LYS A 504 8.01 -9.87 -18.08
C LYS A 504 9.20 -10.65 -17.53
N ALA A 505 9.96 -10.09 -16.60
CA ALA A 505 11.06 -10.77 -15.94
C ALA A 505 10.57 -12.02 -15.19
N PHE A 506 9.47 -11.89 -14.42
CA PHE A 506 8.83 -13.03 -13.77
C PHE A 506 8.28 -14.07 -14.77
N ALA A 507 7.53 -13.63 -15.77
CA ALA A 507 6.89 -14.51 -16.75
C ALA A 507 7.91 -15.35 -17.57
N ALA A 508 9.11 -14.79 -17.79
CA ALA A 508 10.17 -15.49 -18.52
C ALA A 508 10.75 -16.72 -17.78
N VAL A 509 10.63 -16.76 -16.45
CA VAL A 509 11.29 -17.77 -15.60
C VAL A 509 10.34 -18.63 -14.78
N ARG A 510 9.09 -18.21 -14.58
CA ARG A 510 8.13 -18.88 -13.68
C ARG A 510 7.86 -20.35 -14.03
N ASP A 511 7.87 -20.72 -15.32
CA ASP A 511 7.62 -22.09 -15.74
C ASP A 511 8.78 -23.03 -15.35
N THR A 512 10.00 -22.48 -15.26
CA THR A 512 11.17 -23.17 -14.70
C THR A 512 11.03 -23.33 -13.19
N TRP A 513 10.66 -22.25 -12.49
CA TRP A 513 10.44 -22.30 -11.04
C TRP A 513 9.31 -23.25 -10.64
N ALA A 514 8.26 -23.35 -11.46
CA ALA A 514 7.16 -24.28 -11.23
C ALA A 514 7.63 -25.75 -11.16
N LYS A 515 8.62 -26.12 -11.92
CA LYS A 515 9.14 -27.49 -12.02
C LYS A 515 10.31 -27.75 -11.10
N GLU A 516 11.19 -26.78 -10.99
CA GLU A 516 12.46 -26.91 -10.26
C GLU A 516 12.34 -26.35 -8.82
N THR A 517 13.31 -26.71 -7.98
CA THR A 517 13.49 -26.11 -6.66
C THR A 517 14.54 -25.00 -6.79
N ALA A 518 14.11 -23.87 -7.30
CA ALA A 518 14.96 -22.72 -7.64
C ALA A 518 15.03 -21.66 -6.51
N TYR A 519 14.63 -22.02 -5.31
CA TYR A 519 14.47 -21.12 -4.18
C TYR A 519 15.67 -20.24 -3.88
N VAL A 520 15.43 -18.97 -3.60
CA VAL A 520 16.41 -18.03 -3.08
C VAL A 520 16.04 -17.70 -1.63
N TYR A 521 17.02 -17.79 -0.76
CA TYR A 521 16.89 -17.51 0.67
C TYR A 521 17.53 -16.16 1.00
N PRO A 522 16.79 -15.04 0.91
CA PRO A 522 17.39 -13.71 1.03
C PRO A 522 18.01 -13.46 2.41
N GLY A 523 17.49 -14.10 3.46
CA GLY A 523 17.83 -13.78 4.85
C GLY A 523 17.29 -12.41 5.26
N PRO A 524 17.72 -11.88 6.42
CA PRO A 524 17.29 -10.56 6.89
C PRO A 524 17.88 -9.45 6.03
N ILE A 525 17.08 -8.90 5.13
CA ILE A 525 17.46 -7.79 4.25
C ILE A 525 17.13 -6.50 4.98
N GLN A 526 17.92 -6.12 5.98
CA GLN A 526 17.60 -4.94 6.76
C GLN A 526 18.74 -3.92 6.78
N TYR A 527 19.26 -3.53 7.94
CA TYR A 527 19.89 -2.24 8.15
C TYR A 527 21.40 -2.21 8.02
N PHE A 528 22.06 -3.33 8.25
CA PHE A 528 23.51 -3.41 8.27
C PHE A 528 23.97 -4.53 7.35
N GLY A 529 24.50 -4.17 6.22
CA GLY A 529 24.94 -5.12 5.23
C GLY A 529 25.59 -4.41 4.04
N PRO A 530 25.95 -5.17 3.02
CA PRO A 530 26.47 -4.58 1.78
C PRO A 530 25.46 -3.61 1.17
N THR A 531 25.92 -2.41 0.81
CA THR A 531 25.10 -1.35 0.19
C THR A 531 24.34 -1.85 -1.05
N GLU A 532 24.96 -2.75 -1.82
CA GLU A 532 24.39 -3.35 -3.01
C GLU A 532 23.15 -4.21 -2.73
N VAL A 533 22.93 -4.59 -1.47
CA VAL A 533 21.78 -5.39 -1.04
C VAL A 533 20.85 -4.58 -0.15
N CYS A 534 21.39 -3.94 0.88
CA CYS A 534 20.58 -3.35 1.95
C CYS A 534 20.07 -1.95 1.63
N ASP A 535 20.80 -1.18 0.80
CA ASP A 535 20.47 0.20 0.46
C ASP A 535 19.75 0.31 -0.90
N GLN A 536 19.51 -0.80 -1.59
CA GLN A 536 18.83 -0.81 -2.88
C GLN A 536 17.31 -0.83 -2.72
N PRO A 537 16.57 -0.19 -3.63
CA PRO A 537 15.11 -0.30 -3.67
C PRO A 537 14.67 -1.70 -4.15
N THR A 538 13.36 -1.92 -4.21
CA THR A 538 12.77 -3.15 -4.69
C THR A 538 13.24 -3.53 -6.10
N LYS A 539 13.28 -4.84 -6.38
CA LYS A 539 13.64 -5.35 -7.70
C LYS A 539 12.68 -4.88 -8.79
N THR A 540 11.40 -4.78 -8.46
CA THR A 540 10.40 -4.25 -9.39
C THR A 540 10.77 -2.86 -9.84
N LEU A 541 11.14 -1.97 -8.92
CA LEU A 541 11.59 -0.63 -9.26
C LEU A 541 12.91 -0.64 -10.04
N GLN A 542 13.86 -1.50 -9.66
CA GLN A 542 15.11 -1.65 -10.41
C GLN A 542 14.83 -2.09 -11.85
N TYR A 543 13.96 -3.08 -12.08
CA TYR A 543 13.58 -3.54 -13.43
C TYR A 543 12.86 -2.45 -14.22
N GLU A 544 11.98 -1.70 -13.61
CA GLU A 544 11.25 -0.61 -14.27
C GLU A 544 12.17 0.52 -14.73
N GLN A 545 13.24 0.76 -14.00
CA GLN A 545 14.20 1.82 -14.29
C GLN A 545 15.45 1.34 -15.05
N ALA A 546 15.58 0.06 -15.32
CA ALA A 546 16.64 -0.45 -16.18
C ALA A 546 16.46 0.09 -17.62
N LYS A 547 17.45 0.84 -18.09
CA LYS A 547 17.49 1.43 -19.43
C LYS A 547 17.96 0.42 -20.47
#